data_0c8ed5a5854ecc6bf1d78e88ccbb7550
#
_entry.id   0c8ed5a5854ecc6bf1d78e88ccbb7550
#
_cell.length_a   1.000
_cell.length_b   1.000
_cell.length_c   1.000
_cell.angle_alpha   90.00
_cell.angle_beta   90.00
_cell.angle_gamma   90.00
#
_symmetry.space_group_name_H-M   'P 1'
#
loop_
_entity.id
_entity.type
_entity.pdbx_description
1 polymer ?
#
loop_
_entity_poly.entity_id
_entity_poly.type
_entity_poly.pdbx_seq_one_letter_code
_entity_poly.pdbx_strand_id
1 'polypeptide(L)'
;MKKLGVFSLFAVATFAVSCAGPKSYDVELYRTKMDFHENFKIMQLADLHLGIQGDVVTQLDFIQYQIEQANPDLIVMTGDQFMLANANIVNALFERLNRVCDSLSNKNEHITKFAMTYGNHDLEGDYHRYYINNVIKKFVTADGKEKEHKKYAAFIDFDDDNIFGFTNYHIDLVDPTNREDVKYRISILDSNANHFSGVKYGYDVIHEEQLDHAINIYNHYDDKNYIGLAFFHIPFEEFITAREQFENAEDPSVYGRGDFGEGVSVPAYDNKSYSKLRSANIHGYFIGHDHVNYSDIIFNATSSNVDDKALFSYGVKSTTMIYHDIDMIGYKLINLKDVTPETFLTVDYINQNIFNVIDNGGWYNGK
;
A
#
# COMPACT_ATOMS: atom_id res chain seq x y z
N MET A 1 -31.06 75.00 0.71
CA MET A 1 -31.21 73.51 0.68
C MET A 1 -30.05 72.90 -0.13
N LYS A 2 -29.05 72.40 0.55
CA LYS A 2 -27.86 71.76 -0.08
C LYS A 2 -28.07 70.24 -0.05
N LYS A 3 -28.08 69.63 -1.21
CA LYS A 3 -28.11 68.16 -1.34
C LYS A 3 -26.68 67.60 -1.15
N LEU A 4 -26.47 66.80 -0.12
CA LEU A 4 -25.26 65.94 0.02
C LEU A 4 -25.42 64.70 -0.86
N GLY A 5 -24.52 64.56 -1.79
CA GLY A 5 -24.36 63.29 -2.54
C GLY A 5 -23.48 62.36 -1.75
N VAL A 6 -23.98 61.15 -1.46
CA VAL A 6 -23.21 60.05 -0.87
C VAL A 6 -22.56 59.29 -2.01
N PHE A 7 -21.23 59.36 -2.12
CA PHE A 7 -20.45 58.46 -2.98
C PHE A 7 -20.17 57.18 -2.21
N SER A 8 -20.79 56.07 -2.61
CA SER A 8 -20.42 54.71 -2.18
C SER A 8 -19.17 54.27 -2.92
N LEU A 9 -18.06 54.17 -2.21
CA LEU A 9 -16.86 53.55 -2.71
C LEU A 9 -17.05 52.03 -2.59
N PHE A 10 -17.26 51.33 -3.70
CA PHE A 10 -17.12 49.86 -3.76
C PHE A 10 -15.64 49.54 -3.83
N ALA A 11 -15.06 49.03 -2.74
CA ALA A 11 -13.77 48.42 -2.75
C ALA A 11 -13.90 47.00 -3.36
N VAL A 12 -13.42 46.84 -4.58
CA VAL A 12 -13.25 45.49 -5.20
C VAL A 12 -12.00 44.87 -4.56
N ALA A 13 -12.22 43.98 -3.62
CA ALA A 13 -11.15 43.13 -3.12
C ALA A 13 -10.80 42.11 -4.22
N THR A 14 -9.72 42.35 -4.94
CA THR A 14 -9.10 41.34 -5.80
C THR A 14 -8.42 40.33 -4.90
N PHE A 15 -9.06 39.17 -4.76
CA PHE A 15 -8.37 37.96 -4.23
C PHE A 15 -7.33 37.57 -5.26
N ALA A 16 -6.06 37.88 -4.96
CA ALA A 16 -4.94 37.25 -5.66
C ALA A 16 -4.94 35.77 -5.25
N VAL A 17 -5.42 34.90 -6.12
CA VAL A 17 -5.15 33.49 -6.03
C VAL A 17 -3.66 33.36 -6.25
N SER A 18 -2.91 33.17 -5.18
CA SER A 18 -1.51 32.77 -5.26
C SER A 18 -1.51 31.38 -5.88
N CYS A 19 -1.21 31.29 -7.16
CA CYS A 19 -0.75 30.04 -7.75
C CYS A 19 0.62 29.76 -7.11
N ALA A 20 0.63 29.06 -5.98
CA ALA A 20 1.85 28.43 -5.51
C ALA A 20 2.30 27.50 -6.65
N GLY A 21 3.51 27.71 -7.16
CA GLY A 21 4.11 26.78 -8.11
C GLY A 21 4.17 25.37 -7.49
N PRO A 22 4.39 24.32 -8.30
CA PRO A 22 4.48 22.97 -7.78
C PRO A 22 5.50 22.92 -6.65
N LYS A 23 5.09 22.37 -5.51
CA LYS A 23 5.98 22.20 -4.36
C LYS A 23 7.14 21.30 -4.80
N SER A 24 8.37 21.75 -4.60
CA SER A 24 9.53 20.91 -4.84
C SER A 24 9.79 20.06 -3.59
N TYR A 25 9.73 18.74 -3.76
CA TYR A 25 10.06 17.79 -2.71
C TYR A 25 11.51 17.34 -2.87
N ASP A 26 12.21 17.13 -1.77
CA ASP A 26 13.48 16.39 -1.81
C ASP A 26 13.14 14.88 -1.91
N VAL A 27 13.16 14.39 -3.13
CA VAL A 27 12.71 13.04 -3.48
C VAL A 27 13.51 11.96 -2.75
N GLU A 28 14.81 12.20 -2.49
CA GLU A 28 15.68 11.24 -1.82
C GLU A 28 15.28 10.99 -0.35
N LEU A 29 14.62 11.96 0.28
CA LEU A 29 14.12 11.78 1.65
C LEU A 29 13.01 10.73 1.75
N TYR A 30 12.26 10.49 0.67
CA TYR A 30 11.11 9.56 0.64
C TYR A 30 11.46 8.20 0.04
N ARG A 31 12.75 7.91 -0.12
CA ARG A 31 13.25 6.72 -0.81
C ARG A 31 14.10 5.84 0.10
N THR A 32 13.85 4.53 0.06
CA THR A 32 14.78 3.52 0.57
C THR A 32 15.14 2.56 -0.55
N LYS A 33 16.32 1.92 -0.47
CA LYS A 33 16.79 0.95 -1.45
C LYS A 33 16.95 -0.42 -0.81
N MET A 34 16.53 -1.47 -1.54
CA MET A 34 16.80 -2.87 -1.22
C MET A 34 17.45 -3.53 -2.43
N ASP A 35 18.33 -4.50 -2.19
CA ASP A 35 18.97 -5.23 -3.27
C ASP A 35 17.98 -6.20 -3.90
N PHE A 36 17.82 -6.12 -5.22
CA PHE A 36 17.00 -7.04 -6.00
C PHE A 36 17.77 -8.32 -6.29
N HIS A 37 17.09 -9.45 -6.25
CA HIS A 37 17.58 -10.73 -6.75
C HIS A 37 16.45 -11.47 -7.47
N GLU A 38 16.79 -12.40 -8.32
CA GLU A 38 15.80 -13.20 -9.04
C GLU A 38 14.91 -13.96 -8.05
N ASN A 39 13.59 -13.92 -8.28
CA ASN A 39 12.55 -14.42 -7.38
C ASN A 39 12.45 -13.69 -6.03
N PHE A 40 12.69 -12.37 -6.03
CA PHE A 40 12.41 -11.51 -4.88
C PHE A 40 10.94 -11.63 -4.48
N LYS A 41 10.67 -11.94 -3.21
CA LYS A 41 9.34 -12.23 -2.71
C LYS A 41 8.79 -11.09 -1.87
N ILE A 42 7.69 -10.50 -2.34
CA ILE A 42 6.88 -9.60 -1.51
C ILE A 42 5.73 -10.39 -0.92
N MET A 43 5.59 -10.36 0.41
CA MET A 43 4.43 -10.88 1.11
C MET A 43 3.49 -9.73 1.45
N GLN A 44 2.28 -9.77 0.91
CA GLN A 44 1.23 -8.83 1.30
C GLN A 44 0.41 -9.43 2.45
N LEU A 45 0.29 -8.64 3.53
CA LEU A 45 -0.64 -8.84 4.63
C LEU A 45 -1.67 -7.72 4.61
N ALA A 46 -2.95 -8.05 4.81
CA ALA A 46 -4.03 -7.07 4.80
C ALA A 46 -4.97 -7.28 6.00
N ASP A 47 -5.55 -6.20 6.49
CA ASP A 47 -6.71 -6.21 7.37
C ASP A 47 -6.51 -7.05 8.65
N LEU A 48 -5.42 -6.79 9.37
CA LEU A 48 -5.08 -7.52 10.60
C LEU A 48 -6.06 -7.24 11.73
N HIS A 49 -6.57 -6.02 11.85
CA HIS A 49 -7.53 -5.56 12.86
C HIS A 49 -7.18 -5.96 14.30
N LEU A 50 -5.90 -5.93 14.65
CA LEU A 50 -5.46 -6.24 16.02
C LEU A 50 -6.03 -5.23 17.00
N GLY A 51 -6.82 -5.68 17.97
CA GLY A 51 -7.52 -4.81 18.90
C GLY A 51 -7.80 -5.45 20.25
N ILE A 52 -8.32 -4.65 21.18
CA ILE A 52 -8.60 -5.08 22.57
C ILE A 52 -9.71 -6.12 22.69
N GLN A 53 -10.49 -6.35 21.64
CA GLN A 53 -11.63 -7.26 21.66
C GLN A 53 -11.31 -8.70 21.21
N GLY A 54 -10.04 -9.01 20.92
CA GLY A 54 -9.64 -10.30 20.40
C GLY A 54 -8.46 -10.93 21.11
N ASP A 55 -8.17 -12.18 20.75
CA ASP A 55 -6.96 -12.88 21.19
C ASP A 55 -5.75 -12.45 20.34
N VAL A 56 -5.22 -11.29 20.68
CA VAL A 56 -4.07 -10.69 19.96
C VAL A 56 -2.85 -11.60 19.96
N VAL A 57 -2.61 -12.36 21.02
CA VAL A 57 -1.43 -13.23 21.13
C VAL A 57 -1.51 -14.35 20.08
N THR A 58 -2.65 -15.02 20.01
CA THR A 58 -2.88 -16.05 18.99
C THR A 58 -2.80 -15.48 17.57
N GLN A 59 -3.33 -14.27 17.32
CA GLN A 59 -3.21 -13.64 16.00
C GLN A 59 -1.77 -13.27 15.66
N LEU A 60 -0.99 -12.76 16.60
CA LEU A 60 0.44 -12.49 16.40
C LEU A 60 1.25 -13.77 16.11
N ASP A 61 0.93 -14.87 16.79
CA ASP A 61 1.53 -16.19 16.51
C ASP A 61 1.16 -16.67 15.10
N PHE A 62 -0.09 -16.44 14.69
CA PHE A 62 -0.56 -16.80 13.36
C PHE A 62 0.12 -15.96 12.25
N ILE A 63 0.26 -14.65 12.45
CA ILE A 63 1.01 -13.77 11.54
C ILE A 63 2.48 -14.25 11.43
N GLN A 64 3.11 -14.54 12.54
CA GLN A 64 4.49 -15.07 12.53
C GLN A 64 4.58 -16.38 11.75
N TYR A 65 3.67 -17.31 11.99
CA TYR A 65 3.61 -18.58 11.26
C TYR A 65 3.50 -18.36 9.74
N GLN A 66 2.61 -17.47 9.30
CA GLN A 66 2.45 -17.13 7.89
C GLN A 66 3.75 -16.59 7.29
N ILE A 67 4.43 -15.65 7.97
CA ILE A 67 5.69 -15.06 7.52
C ILE A 67 6.79 -16.12 7.42
N GLU A 68 6.91 -17.01 8.42
CA GLU A 68 7.90 -18.09 8.42
C GLU A 68 7.67 -19.10 7.27
N GLN A 69 6.39 -19.40 6.94
CA GLN A 69 6.05 -20.25 5.80
C GLN A 69 6.36 -19.58 4.46
N ALA A 70 6.04 -18.32 4.31
CA ALA A 70 6.28 -17.55 3.09
C ALA A 70 7.76 -17.30 2.83
N ASN A 71 8.55 -17.10 3.89
CA ASN A 71 9.96 -16.71 3.84
C ASN A 71 10.21 -15.57 2.83
N PRO A 72 9.59 -14.38 3.04
CA PRO A 72 9.65 -13.26 2.12
C PRO A 72 10.92 -12.43 2.29
N ASP A 73 11.23 -11.61 1.27
CA ASP A 73 12.25 -10.57 1.30
C ASP A 73 11.70 -9.25 1.84
N LEU A 74 10.45 -8.95 1.48
CA LEU A 74 9.73 -7.77 1.93
C LEU A 74 8.31 -8.15 2.36
N ILE A 75 7.91 -7.74 3.55
CA ILE A 75 6.53 -7.82 4.05
C ILE A 75 5.90 -6.45 3.85
N VAL A 76 4.76 -6.36 3.16
CA VAL A 76 3.99 -5.12 3.01
C VAL A 76 2.61 -5.30 3.64
N MET A 77 2.33 -4.51 4.65
CA MET A 77 0.99 -4.44 5.26
C MET A 77 0.17 -3.34 4.60
N THR A 78 -0.96 -3.71 4.01
CA THR A 78 -1.80 -2.81 3.19
C THR A 78 -2.97 -2.21 3.97
N GLY A 79 -2.73 -1.79 5.20
CA GLY A 79 -3.71 -1.05 6.00
C GLY A 79 -4.53 -1.92 6.95
N ASP A 80 -5.26 -1.24 7.84
CA ASP A 80 -6.09 -1.81 8.89
C ASP A 80 -5.35 -2.83 9.77
N GLN A 81 -4.14 -2.45 10.20
CA GLN A 81 -3.36 -3.23 11.15
C GLN A 81 -4.05 -3.26 12.52
N PHE A 82 -4.73 -2.18 12.88
CA PHE A 82 -5.32 -2.00 14.20
C PHE A 82 -6.78 -1.58 14.14
N MET A 83 -7.55 -2.05 15.13
CA MET A 83 -8.91 -1.60 15.41
C MET A 83 -9.07 -1.43 16.92
N LEU A 84 -9.23 -0.19 17.40
CA LEU A 84 -9.30 0.12 18.83
C LEU A 84 -8.13 -0.45 19.65
N ALA A 85 -6.91 -0.40 19.10
CA ALA A 85 -5.71 -0.93 19.73
C ALA A 85 -5.20 -0.02 20.84
N ASN A 86 -4.53 -0.62 21.81
CA ASN A 86 -3.75 0.10 22.82
C ASN A 86 -2.24 0.02 22.53
N ALA A 87 -1.44 0.78 23.28
CA ALA A 87 0.01 0.84 23.11
C ALA A 87 0.70 -0.53 23.14
N ASN A 88 0.23 -1.45 23.98
CA ASN A 88 0.84 -2.78 24.10
C ASN A 88 0.62 -3.60 22.84
N ILE A 89 -0.57 -3.50 22.22
CA ILE A 89 -0.88 -4.20 20.96
C ILE A 89 -0.02 -3.66 19.84
N VAL A 90 0.06 -2.32 19.71
CA VAL A 90 0.90 -1.66 18.69
C VAL A 90 2.37 -2.08 18.83
N ASN A 91 2.94 -1.98 20.04
CA ASN A 91 4.31 -2.39 20.27
C ASN A 91 4.52 -3.89 19.99
N ALA A 92 3.56 -4.75 20.41
CA ALA A 92 3.68 -6.20 20.24
C ALA A 92 3.76 -6.62 18.78
N LEU A 93 2.99 -5.99 17.87
CA LEU A 93 3.07 -6.27 16.45
C LEU A 93 4.46 -5.92 15.89
N PHE A 94 4.94 -4.69 16.09
CA PHE A 94 6.21 -4.27 15.51
C PHE A 94 7.43 -4.97 16.13
N GLU A 95 7.39 -5.29 17.41
CA GLU A 95 8.41 -6.13 18.05
C GLU A 95 8.40 -7.56 17.47
N ARG A 96 7.21 -8.12 17.17
CA ARG A 96 7.08 -9.42 16.55
C ARG A 96 7.67 -9.40 15.13
N LEU A 97 7.28 -8.44 14.31
CA LEU A 97 7.81 -8.26 12.95
C LEU A 97 9.33 -8.11 12.96
N ASN A 98 9.86 -7.26 13.85
CA ASN A 98 11.30 -7.08 13.97
C ASN A 98 12.04 -8.39 14.31
N ARG A 99 11.52 -9.19 15.25
CA ARG A 99 12.13 -10.48 15.61
C ARG A 99 12.07 -11.50 14.46
N VAL A 100 10.95 -11.55 13.74
CA VAL A 100 10.80 -12.48 12.61
C VAL A 100 11.72 -12.08 11.47
N CYS A 101 11.80 -10.80 11.13
CA CYS A 101 12.73 -10.29 10.11
C CYS A 101 14.19 -10.54 10.51
N ASP A 102 14.54 -10.40 11.80
CA ASP A 102 15.88 -10.76 12.30
C ASP A 102 16.18 -12.24 12.10
N SER A 103 15.23 -13.11 12.46
CA SER A 103 15.37 -14.56 12.29
C SER A 103 15.54 -14.96 10.84
N LEU A 104 14.71 -14.41 9.93
CA LEU A 104 14.78 -14.70 8.50
C LEU A 104 16.08 -14.16 7.89
N SER A 105 16.48 -12.93 8.23
CA SER A 105 17.72 -12.33 7.74
C SER A 105 18.98 -13.07 8.21
N ASN A 106 18.94 -13.71 9.38
CA ASN A 106 20.04 -14.55 9.85
C ASN A 106 20.07 -15.93 9.18
N LYS A 107 18.93 -16.40 8.68
CA LYS A 107 18.78 -17.66 7.95
C LYS A 107 19.11 -17.51 6.45
N ASN A 108 18.71 -16.37 5.89
CA ASN A 108 18.87 -16.05 4.48
C ASN A 108 20.18 -15.29 4.24
N GLU A 109 20.62 -15.18 2.98
CA GLU A 109 21.79 -14.38 2.60
C GLU A 109 21.47 -12.89 2.42
N HIS A 110 20.20 -12.49 2.61
CA HIS A 110 19.70 -11.13 2.43
C HIS A 110 18.86 -10.67 3.62
N ILE A 111 18.64 -9.36 3.71
CA ILE A 111 17.88 -8.75 4.80
C ILE A 111 16.40 -8.74 4.46
N THR A 112 15.58 -9.45 5.25
CA THR A 112 14.14 -9.34 5.20
C THR A 112 13.69 -8.05 5.89
N LYS A 113 12.81 -7.28 5.24
CA LYS A 113 12.25 -6.04 5.79
C LYS A 113 10.72 -6.07 5.82
N PHE A 114 10.13 -5.15 6.61
CA PHE A 114 8.71 -4.88 6.58
C PHE A 114 8.42 -3.40 6.26
N ALA A 115 7.30 -3.17 5.60
CA ALA A 115 6.75 -1.88 5.24
C ALA A 115 5.25 -1.86 5.52
N MET A 116 4.63 -0.69 5.59
CA MET A 116 3.18 -0.58 5.78
C MET A 116 2.63 0.72 5.20
N THR A 117 1.34 0.68 4.89
CA THR A 117 0.49 1.86 4.78
C THR A 117 -0.64 1.80 5.80
N TYR A 118 -1.38 2.89 5.98
CA TYR A 118 -2.54 2.94 6.86
C TYR A 118 -3.84 2.60 6.14
N GLY A 119 -4.76 1.98 6.88
CA GLY A 119 -6.16 1.84 6.51
C GLY A 119 -7.06 2.79 7.31
N ASN A 120 -8.36 2.67 7.10
CA ASN A 120 -9.34 3.57 7.72
C ASN A 120 -9.53 3.30 9.22
N HIS A 121 -9.32 2.08 9.70
CA HIS A 121 -9.44 1.72 11.13
C HIS A 121 -8.19 2.05 11.95
N ASP A 122 -7.04 2.30 11.34
CA ASP A 122 -5.80 2.66 12.06
C ASP A 122 -5.84 4.04 12.76
N LEU A 123 -6.94 4.79 12.58
CA LEU A 123 -7.24 6.03 13.30
C LEU A 123 -8.06 5.82 14.56
N GLU A 124 -8.61 4.63 14.79
CA GLU A 124 -9.55 4.36 15.85
C GLU A 124 -8.84 4.09 17.19
N GLY A 125 -9.43 4.58 18.27
CA GLY A 125 -8.94 4.39 19.63
C GLY A 125 -8.06 5.53 20.14
N ASP A 126 -7.36 5.27 21.25
CA ASP A 126 -6.53 6.28 21.95
C ASP A 126 -5.18 6.53 21.25
N TYR A 127 -4.81 5.65 20.31
CA TYR A 127 -3.51 5.64 19.63
C TYR A 127 -3.71 5.76 18.13
N HIS A 128 -3.62 6.97 17.64
CA HIS A 128 -3.71 7.29 16.22
C HIS A 128 -2.35 7.17 15.52
N ARG A 129 -2.34 7.32 14.21
CA ARG A 129 -1.21 7.13 13.29
C ARG A 129 0.09 7.77 13.75
N TYR A 130 0.06 8.95 14.37
CA TYR A 130 1.25 9.61 14.91
C TYR A 130 1.97 8.76 15.98
N TYR A 131 1.22 8.11 16.89
CA TYR A 131 1.81 7.21 17.86
C TYR A 131 2.40 5.96 17.22
N ILE A 132 1.69 5.37 16.26
CA ILE A 132 2.13 4.19 15.50
C ILE A 132 3.45 4.52 14.78
N ASN A 133 3.53 5.66 14.09
CA ASN A 133 4.76 6.13 13.46
C ASN A 133 5.93 6.22 14.44
N ASN A 134 5.71 6.76 15.64
CA ASN A 134 6.75 6.86 16.65
C ASN A 134 7.22 5.48 17.16
N VAL A 135 6.34 4.48 17.16
CA VAL A 135 6.74 3.10 17.48
C VAL A 135 7.58 2.51 16.36
N ILE A 136 7.14 2.64 15.09
CA ILE A 136 7.84 2.10 13.93
C ILE A 136 9.23 2.71 13.77
N LYS A 137 9.39 4.02 14.02
CA LYS A 137 10.70 4.73 13.97
C LYS A 137 11.80 4.04 14.78
N LYS A 138 11.46 3.30 15.83
CA LYS A 138 12.44 2.54 16.62
C LYS A 138 13.09 1.39 15.86
N PHE A 139 12.44 0.93 14.78
CA PHE A 139 12.86 -0.19 13.94
C PHE A 139 13.38 0.23 12.57
N VAL A 140 13.42 1.54 12.29
CA VAL A 140 14.01 2.12 11.08
C VAL A 140 15.53 2.23 11.27
N THR A 141 16.31 1.90 10.24
CA THR A 141 17.76 2.15 10.23
C THR A 141 18.01 3.64 10.29
N ALA A 142 18.74 4.11 11.33
CA ALA A 142 19.26 5.47 11.31
C ALA A 142 20.38 5.55 10.27
N ASP A 143 20.36 6.62 9.45
CA ASP A 143 21.31 6.86 8.37
C ASP A 143 22.76 6.46 8.70
N GLY A 144 23.33 5.56 7.91
CA GLY A 144 24.77 5.32 7.82
C GLY A 144 25.43 4.59 8.99
N LYS A 145 24.71 4.08 10.00
CA LYS A 145 25.26 3.33 11.14
C LYS A 145 24.78 1.88 11.18
N GLU A 146 24.92 1.18 10.08
CA GLU A 146 24.46 -0.21 9.89
C GLU A 146 25.15 -1.27 10.78
N LYS A 147 26.10 -0.95 11.63
CA LYS A 147 26.99 -1.98 12.17
C LYS A 147 26.58 -2.60 13.49
N GLU A 148 25.67 -2.04 14.27
CA GLU A 148 25.42 -2.55 15.63
C GLU A 148 23.99 -3.05 15.89
N HIS A 149 22.96 -2.59 15.15
CA HIS A 149 21.59 -3.10 15.29
C HIS A 149 20.92 -3.11 13.92
N LYS A 150 20.80 -4.29 13.32
CA LYS A 150 19.99 -4.50 12.11
C LYS A 150 18.57 -4.05 12.43
N LYS A 151 18.06 -3.08 11.66
CA LYS A 151 16.69 -2.61 11.77
C LYS A 151 15.94 -2.97 10.50
N TYR A 152 14.73 -3.46 10.67
CA TYR A 152 14.03 -4.18 9.63
C TYR A 152 12.84 -3.42 9.05
N ALA A 153 12.48 -2.25 9.56
CA ALA A 153 11.46 -1.42 8.92
C ALA A 153 12.03 -0.68 7.71
N ALA A 154 11.41 -0.91 6.55
CA ALA A 154 11.62 -0.12 5.34
C ALA A 154 10.71 1.12 5.29
N PHE A 155 10.18 1.52 6.43
CA PHE A 155 9.25 2.62 6.60
C PHE A 155 9.99 3.95 6.61
N ILE A 156 9.45 4.91 5.90
CA ILE A 156 9.87 6.31 5.94
C ILE A 156 8.69 7.13 6.43
N ASP A 157 8.85 7.78 7.57
CA ASP A 157 7.88 8.73 8.10
C ASP A 157 8.44 10.12 7.95
N PHE A 158 7.74 10.92 7.22
CA PHE A 158 7.97 12.35 7.17
C PHE A 158 6.81 13.06 7.85
N ASP A 159 7.14 13.65 8.98
CA ASP A 159 6.35 14.67 9.64
C ASP A 159 6.46 15.95 8.79
N ASP A 160 6.12 15.81 7.50
CA ASP A 160 6.21 16.88 6.53
C ASP A 160 4.80 17.37 6.19
N ASP A 161 4.47 18.55 6.66
CA ASP A 161 3.21 19.26 6.37
C ASP A 161 2.96 19.49 4.86
N ASN A 162 3.87 19.01 3.99
CA ASN A 162 3.80 19.23 2.55
C ASN A 162 3.05 18.15 1.79
N ILE A 163 2.93 16.92 2.34
CA ILE A 163 2.20 15.82 1.71
C ILE A 163 1.13 15.34 2.67
N PHE A 164 -0.11 15.28 2.20
CA PHE A 164 -1.21 14.77 2.99
C PHE A 164 -1.03 13.28 3.33
N GLY A 165 -1.53 12.84 4.49
CA GLY A 165 -1.41 11.46 4.96
C GLY A 165 -0.10 11.18 5.69
N PHE A 166 0.09 9.92 6.13
CA PHE A 166 1.18 9.52 7.03
C PHE A 166 2.17 8.52 6.42
N THR A 167 1.84 7.91 5.29
CA THR A 167 2.69 6.89 4.65
C THR A 167 2.74 7.14 3.15
N ASN A 168 3.71 7.97 2.71
CA ASN A 168 3.93 8.27 1.30
C ASN A 168 5.42 8.18 1.01
N TYR A 169 5.91 6.98 0.67
CA TYR A 169 7.33 6.72 0.45
C TYR A 169 7.55 5.62 -0.60
N HIS A 170 8.80 5.43 -1.00
CA HIS A 170 9.19 4.47 -2.03
C HIS A 170 10.26 3.52 -1.54
N ILE A 171 10.16 2.29 -2.03
CA ILE A 171 11.18 1.25 -1.88
C ILE A 171 11.64 0.90 -3.29
N ASP A 172 12.88 1.24 -3.64
CA ASP A 172 13.47 0.83 -4.89
C ASP A 172 14.22 -0.49 -4.72
N LEU A 173 13.82 -1.49 -5.50
CA LEU A 173 14.56 -2.73 -5.64
C LEU A 173 15.59 -2.53 -6.74
N VAL A 174 16.86 -2.52 -6.36
CA VAL A 174 17.98 -2.12 -7.21
C VAL A 174 18.91 -3.29 -7.51
N ASP A 175 19.55 -3.27 -8.67
CA ASP A 175 20.63 -4.21 -8.97
C ASP A 175 21.75 -4.05 -7.92
N PRO A 176 22.17 -5.12 -7.22
CA PRO A 176 23.19 -5.01 -6.17
C PRO A 176 24.57 -4.60 -6.70
N THR A 177 24.83 -4.78 -8.00
CA THR A 177 26.10 -4.39 -8.64
C THR A 177 26.05 -2.95 -9.19
N ASN A 178 24.87 -2.43 -9.47
CA ASN A 178 24.62 -1.05 -9.91
C ASN A 178 23.38 -0.48 -9.21
N ARG A 179 23.54 0.13 -8.07
CA ARG A 179 22.43 0.62 -7.23
C ARG A 179 21.63 1.79 -7.83
N GLU A 180 21.99 2.27 -9.01
CA GLU A 180 21.19 3.23 -9.78
C GLU A 180 20.27 2.53 -10.81
N ASP A 181 20.50 1.24 -11.07
CA ASP A 181 19.61 0.41 -11.90
C ASP A 181 18.45 -0.10 -11.05
N VAL A 182 17.31 0.55 -11.18
CA VAL A 182 16.07 0.20 -10.47
C VAL A 182 15.28 -0.82 -11.29
N LYS A 183 15.05 -2.01 -10.73
CA LYS A 183 14.21 -3.05 -11.36
C LYS A 183 12.72 -2.84 -11.04
N TYR A 184 12.42 -2.54 -9.78
CA TYR A 184 11.07 -2.25 -9.32
C TYR A 184 11.06 -1.02 -8.41
N ARG A 185 10.06 -0.19 -8.57
CA ARG A 185 9.75 0.90 -7.63
C ARG A 185 8.42 0.61 -6.96
N ILE A 186 8.46 0.42 -5.66
CA ILE A 186 7.30 0.14 -4.83
C ILE A 186 6.88 1.43 -4.16
N SER A 187 5.73 1.97 -4.55
CA SER A 187 5.13 3.15 -3.91
C SER A 187 4.20 2.70 -2.80
N ILE A 188 4.46 3.14 -1.59
CA ILE A 188 3.58 2.96 -0.43
C ILE A 188 2.81 4.26 -0.26
N LEU A 189 1.47 4.19 -0.33
CA LEU A 189 0.60 5.36 -0.35
C LEU A 189 -0.47 5.27 0.73
N ASP A 190 -0.72 6.35 1.45
CA ASP A 190 -1.83 6.47 2.38
C ASP A 190 -3.11 6.81 1.61
N SER A 191 -4.07 5.89 1.57
CA SER A 191 -5.41 6.15 0.99
C SER A 191 -6.35 6.85 1.97
N ASN A 192 -5.82 7.26 3.12
CA ASN A 192 -6.51 7.98 4.18
C ASN A 192 -7.63 7.15 4.84
N ALA A 193 -8.65 7.76 5.40
CA ALA A 193 -9.68 7.03 6.14
C ALA A 193 -11.08 7.41 5.66
N ASN A 194 -11.62 8.50 6.19
CA ASN A 194 -12.97 8.94 5.91
C ASN A 194 -12.98 10.40 5.47
N HIS A 195 -13.85 10.68 4.55
CA HIS A 195 -14.08 12.05 4.03
C HIS A 195 -15.51 12.50 4.28
N PHE A 196 -15.66 13.77 4.62
CA PHE A 196 -16.95 14.44 4.72
C PHE A 196 -16.95 15.68 3.84
N SER A 197 -17.62 15.61 2.71
CA SER A 197 -17.74 16.73 1.75
C SER A 197 -18.75 17.80 2.14
N GLY A 198 -19.33 17.72 3.35
CA GLY A 198 -20.45 18.56 3.78
C GLY A 198 -21.82 18.03 3.35
N VAL A 199 -21.87 17.08 2.42
CA VAL A 199 -23.09 16.47 1.89
C VAL A 199 -23.04 14.95 1.95
N LYS A 200 -21.89 14.36 1.66
CA LYS A 200 -21.66 12.90 1.62
C LYS A 200 -20.54 12.54 2.57
N TYR A 201 -20.79 11.55 3.41
CA TYR A 201 -19.78 10.84 4.19
C TYR A 201 -19.42 9.55 3.48
N GLY A 202 -18.16 9.18 3.46
CA GLY A 202 -17.66 7.95 2.88
C GLY A 202 -16.15 7.83 3.03
N TYR A 203 -15.55 6.87 2.36
CA TYR A 203 -14.10 6.72 2.36
C TYR A 203 -13.41 7.87 1.62
N ASP A 204 -12.19 8.16 2.05
CA ASP A 204 -11.34 9.18 1.45
C ASP A 204 -10.57 8.62 0.25
N VAL A 205 -9.77 9.46 -0.38
CA VAL A 205 -8.96 9.17 -1.58
C VAL A 205 -7.47 9.35 -1.28
N ILE A 206 -6.62 8.92 -2.20
CA ILE A 206 -5.23 9.40 -2.26
C ILE A 206 -5.28 10.85 -2.76
N HIS A 207 -4.92 11.81 -1.91
CA HIS A 207 -5.07 13.23 -2.19
C HIS A 207 -4.14 13.74 -3.29
N GLU A 208 -4.47 14.92 -3.85
CA GLU A 208 -3.72 15.53 -4.96
C GLU A 208 -2.23 15.67 -4.67
N GLU A 209 -1.87 16.12 -3.47
CA GLU A 209 -0.48 16.28 -3.06
C GLU A 209 0.30 14.96 -3.04
N GLN A 210 -0.37 13.86 -2.69
CA GLN A 210 0.22 12.52 -2.69
C GLN A 210 0.44 12.01 -4.13
N LEU A 211 -0.52 12.25 -5.01
CA LEU A 211 -0.45 11.92 -6.44
C LEU A 211 0.64 12.73 -7.14
N ASP A 212 0.69 14.04 -6.87
CA ASP A 212 1.74 14.91 -7.40
C ASP A 212 3.12 14.50 -6.90
N HIS A 213 3.23 14.03 -5.65
CA HIS A 213 4.46 13.49 -5.11
C HIS A 213 4.93 12.25 -5.90
N ALA A 214 4.05 11.29 -6.15
CA ALA A 214 4.37 10.10 -6.96
C ALA A 214 4.83 10.47 -8.38
N ILE A 215 4.15 11.45 -9.02
CA ILE A 215 4.51 11.96 -10.34
C ILE A 215 5.86 12.69 -10.29
N ASN A 216 6.13 13.48 -9.26
CA ASN A 216 7.40 14.19 -9.10
C ASN A 216 8.56 13.21 -8.94
N ILE A 217 8.39 12.10 -8.21
CA ILE A 217 9.38 11.03 -8.11
C ILE A 217 9.63 10.40 -9.47
N TYR A 218 8.57 10.07 -10.21
CA TYR A 218 8.70 9.56 -11.58
C TYR A 218 9.49 10.51 -12.46
N ASN A 219 9.21 11.81 -12.40
CA ASN A 219 9.87 12.82 -13.23
C ASN A 219 11.31 13.13 -12.79
N HIS A 220 11.64 12.92 -11.51
CA HIS A 220 12.96 13.26 -10.97
C HIS A 220 14.07 12.37 -11.52
N TYR A 221 13.81 11.08 -11.73
CA TYR A 221 14.81 10.14 -12.22
C TYR A 221 14.76 10.00 -13.74
N ASP A 222 15.94 9.99 -14.38
CA ASP A 222 16.06 9.83 -15.85
C ASP A 222 15.72 8.40 -16.28
N ASP A 223 16.12 7.40 -15.50
CA ASP A 223 15.82 6.01 -15.81
C ASP A 223 14.36 5.68 -15.50
N LYS A 224 13.63 5.27 -16.54
CA LYS A 224 12.23 4.85 -16.49
C LYS A 224 12.04 3.35 -16.73
N ASN A 225 13.12 2.59 -16.85
CA ASN A 225 13.08 1.16 -17.18
C ASN A 225 12.82 0.27 -15.96
N TYR A 226 11.91 0.68 -15.09
CA TYR A 226 11.48 -0.10 -13.94
C TYR A 226 9.98 -0.43 -14.02
N ILE A 227 9.55 -1.43 -13.28
CA ILE A 227 8.13 -1.73 -13.06
C ILE A 227 7.67 -1.03 -11.78
N GLY A 228 6.74 -0.10 -11.89
CA GLY A 228 6.12 0.57 -10.75
C GLY A 228 5.02 -0.28 -10.14
N LEU A 229 5.03 -0.43 -8.82
CA LEU A 229 3.98 -1.06 -8.02
C LEU A 229 3.48 -0.07 -6.97
N ALA A 230 2.18 -0.06 -6.69
CA ALA A 230 1.60 0.74 -5.61
C ALA A 230 0.88 -0.15 -4.61
N PHE A 231 1.11 0.10 -3.32
CA PHE A 231 0.43 -0.54 -2.21
C PHE A 231 -0.29 0.54 -1.40
N PHE A 232 -1.58 0.36 -1.23
CA PHE A 232 -2.45 1.25 -0.46
C PHE A 232 -3.65 0.44 0.09
N HIS A 233 -4.59 1.07 0.78
CA HIS A 233 -5.66 0.34 1.45
C HIS A 233 -6.98 0.37 0.69
N ILE A 234 -7.56 1.55 0.49
CA ILE A 234 -8.90 1.74 -0.07
C ILE A 234 -8.82 1.74 -1.60
N PRO A 235 -9.56 0.87 -2.31
CA PRO A 235 -9.55 0.79 -3.77
C PRO A 235 -10.07 2.08 -4.43
N PHE A 236 -9.65 2.39 -5.64
CA PHE A 236 -10.27 3.42 -6.47
C PHE A 236 -11.34 2.80 -7.41
N GLU A 237 -12.14 3.64 -8.08
CA GLU A 237 -13.33 3.19 -8.83
C GLU A 237 -13.02 2.18 -9.95
N GLU A 238 -11.83 2.23 -10.55
CA GLU A 238 -11.43 1.30 -11.61
C GLU A 238 -11.36 -0.16 -11.15
N PHE A 239 -11.26 -0.43 -9.83
CA PHE A 239 -11.40 -1.79 -9.30
C PHE A 239 -12.80 -2.38 -9.53
N ILE A 240 -13.86 -1.56 -9.51
CA ILE A 240 -15.22 -1.98 -9.89
C ILE A 240 -15.22 -2.41 -11.35
N THR A 241 -14.67 -1.57 -12.23
CA THR A 241 -14.64 -1.86 -13.68
C THR A 241 -13.79 -3.09 -13.99
N ALA A 242 -12.66 -3.29 -13.29
CA ALA A 242 -11.83 -4.48 -13.47
C ALA A 242 -12.59 -5.76 -13.07
N ARG A 243 -13.29 -5.72 -11.93
CA ARG A 243 -14.17 -6.81 -11.50
C ARG A 243 -15.26 -7.10 -12.53
N GLU A 244 -15.96 -6.07 -13.02
CA GLU A 244 -16.98 -6.22 -14.06
C GLU A 244 -16.43 -6.82 -15.36
N GLN A 245 -15.24 -6.43 -15.79
CA GLN A 245 -14.57 -7.03 -16.95
C GLN A 245 -14.28 -8.51 -16.73
N PHE A 246 -13.81 -8.88 -15.54
CA PHE A 246 -13.55 -10.27 -15.17
C PHE A 246 -14.82 -11.11 -15.07
N GLU A 247 -15.83 -10.66 -14.32
CA GLU A 247 -17.06 -11.42 -14.06
C GLU A 247 -17.96 -11.56 -15.32
N ASN A 248 -17.94 -10.60 -16.24
CA ASN A 248 -18.74 -10.62 -17.46
C ASN A 248 -18.02 -11.19 -18.68
N ALA A 249 -16.76 -11.60 -18.56
CA ALA A 249 -16.00 -12.17 -19.64
C ALA A 249 -16.54 -13.56 -20.02
N GLU A 250 -16.54 -13.90 -21.33
CA GLU A 250 -16.82 -15.26 -21.81
C GLU A 250 -15.81 -16.26 -21.26
N ASP A 251 -14.56 -15.84 -21.13
CA ASP A 251 -13.46 -16.58 -20.52
C ASP A 251 -12.73 -15.68 -19.50
N PRO A 252 -13.12 -15.74 -18.20
CA PRO A 252 -12.48 -14.95 -17.16
C PRO A 252 -10.98 -15.22 -17.02
N SER A 253 -10.48 -16.39 -17.41
CA SER A 253 -9.06 -16.72 -17.31
C SER A 253 -8.15 -15.82 -18.15
N VAL A 254 -8.70 -15.14 -19.17
CA VAL A 254 -7.99 -14.12 -19.95
C VAL A 254 -7.63 -12.89 -19.13
N TYR A 255 -8.43 -12.61 -18.08
CA TYR A 255 -8.22 -11.47 -17.18
C TYR A 255 -7.40 -11.84 -15.95
N GLY A 256 -7.39 -13.08 -15.53
CA GLY A 256 -6.69 -13.54 -14.33
C GLY A 256 -7.56 -14.41 -13.44
N ARG A 257 -7.60 -14.07 -12.15
CA ARG A 257 -8.36 -14.82 -11.15
C ARG A 257 -8.94 -13.90 -10.08
N GLY A 258 -10.02 -14.32 -9.45
CA GLY A 258 -10.63 -13.60 -8.34
C GLY A 258 -11.82 -14.33 -7.77
N ASP A 259 -12.14 -14.01 -6.52
CA ASP A 259 -13.39 -14.37 -5.86
C ASP A 259 -13.85 -13.17 -5.03
N PHE A 260 -15.13 -12.87 -5.06
CA PHE A 260 -15.69 -11.65 -4.50
C PHE A 260 -16.91 -11.97 -3.65
N GLY A 261 -16.71 -12.01 -2.34
CA GLY A 261 -17.78 -12.23 -1.36
C GLY A 261 -18.55 -10.96 -0.99
N GLU A 262 -18.00 -9.79 -1.33
CA GLU A 262 -18.65 -8.50 -1.07
C GLU A 262 -18.41 -7.49 -2.19
N GLY A 263 -19.09 -6.33 -2.12
CA GLY A 263 -18.90 -5.24 -3.09
C GLY A 263 -17.54 -4.58 -2.95
N VAL A 264 -17.07 -3.92 -4.02
CA VAL A 264 -15.87 -3.08 -3.97
C VAL A 264 -16.20 -1.78 -3.26
N SER A 265 -15.56 -1.52 -2.13
CA SER A 265 -15.83 -0.37 -1.26
C SER A 265 -14.96 0.83 -1.63
N VAL A 266 -15.41 1.62 -2.60
CA VAL A 266 -14.67 2.77 -3.16
C VAL A 266 -14.89 4.06 -2.38
N PRO A 267 -14.04 5.09 -2.59
CA PRO A 267 -14.17 6.41 -2.00
C PRO A 267 -15.50 7.11 -2.29
N ALA A 268 -15.77 8.16 -1.51
CA ALA A 268 -16.97 8.99 -1.68
C ALA A 268 -17.03 9.74 -3.01
N TYR A 269 -15.89 9.93 -3.67
CA TYR A 269 -15.75 10.58 -4.97
C TYR A 269 -14.50 10.08 -5.72
N ASP A 270 -14.55 10.12 -7.05
CA ASP A 270 -13.41 9.81 -7.91
C ASP A 270 -12.58 11.08 -8.19
N ASN A 271 -11.30 11.07 -7.80
CA ASN A 271 -10.35 12.15 -8.07
C ASN A 271 -9.32 11.78 -9.15
N LYS A 272 -9.58 10.73 -9.92
CA LYS A 272 -8.71 10.25 -11.00
C LYS A 272 -7.35 9.71 -10.51
N SER A 273 -7.32 9.14 -9.30
CA SER A 273 -6.10 8.56 -8.72
C SER A 273 -5.43 7.54 -9.66
N TYR A 274 -6.21 6.63 -10.26
CA TYR A 274 -5.68 5.64 -11.19
C TYR A 274 -4.91 6.27 -12.35
N SER A 275 -5.54 7.19 -13.08
CA SER A 275 -4.92 7.79 -14.28
C SER A 275 -3.64 8.56 -13.95
N LYS A 276 -3.59 9.22 -12.79
CA LYS A 276 -2.41 9.93 -12.30
C LYS A 276 -1.28 8.97 -11.90
N LEU A 277 -1.59 7.95 -11.11
CA LEU A 277 -0.62 6.94 -10.73
C LEU A 277 -0.11 6.15 -11.94
N ARG A 278 -0.99 5.89 -12.92
CA ARG A 278 -0.58 5.26 -14.18
C ARG A 278 0.43 6.12 -14.95
N SER A 279 0.25 7.45 -14.94
CA SER A 279 1.22 8.38 -15.55
C SER A 279 2.57 8.42 -14.83
N ALA A 280 2.65 7.95 -13.59
CA ALA A 280 3.88 7.77 -12.83
C ALA A 280 4.52 6.36 -13.02
N ASN A 281 4.21 5.68 -14.11
CA ASN A 281 4.76 4.36 -14.49
C ASN A 281 4.38 3.21 -13.53
N ILE A 282 3.22 3.30 -12.86
CA ILE A 282 2.73 2.25 -11.97
C ILE A 282 1.90 1.25 -12.78
N HIS A 283 2.30 -0.02 -12.75
CA HIS A 283 1.70 -1.11 -13.52
C HIS A 283 0.88 -2.08 -12.65
N GLY A 284 1.14 -2.13 -11.34
CA GLY A 284 0.44 -3.00 -10.41
C GLY A 284 -0.05 -2.25 -9.17
N TYR A 285 -1.28 -2.53 -8.75
CA TYR A 285 -1.96 -1.90 -7.63
C TYR A 285 -2.43 -2.98 -6.66
N PHE A 286 -1.95 -2.92 -5.42
CA PHE A 286 -2.18 -3.91 -4.37
C PHE A 286 -2.88 -3.26 -3.18
N ILE A 287 -4.06 -3.76 -2.83
CA ILE A 287 -4.96 -3.17 -1.85
C ILE A 287 -5.44 -4.17 -0.80
N GLY A 288 -6.05 -3.67 0.28
CA GLY A 288 -6.81 -4.42 1.29
C GLY A 288 -8.27 -3.99 1.31
N HIS A 289 -8.83 -3.72 2.51
CA HIS A 289 -10.09 -3.07 2.79
C HIS A 289 -11.34 -3.97 2.74
N ASP A 290 -11.55 -4.73 1.67
CA ASP A 290 -12.70 -5.64 1.55
C ASP A 290 -12.27 -7.04 1.99
N HIS A 291 -12.83 -7.54 3.11
CA HIS A 291 -12.27 -8.69 3.86
C HIS A 291 -12.53 -10.04 3.23
N VAL A 292 -13.52 -10.11 2.35
CA VAL A 292 -13.96 -11.36 1.69
C VAL A 292 -13.85 -11.25 0.16
N ASN A 293 -12.89 -10.44 -0.29
CA ASN A 293 -12.49 -10.35 -1.69
C ASN A 293 -11.03 -10.76 -1.84
N TYR A 294 -10.69 -11.43 -2.95
CA TYR A 294 -9.34 -11.48 -3.47
C TYR A 294 -9.35 -11.41 -5.00
N SER A 295 -8.31 -10.84 -5.58
CA SER A 295 -8.15 -10.89 -7.04
C SER A 295 -6.69 -10.65 -7.46
N ASP A 296 -6.39 -11.13 -8.66
CA ASP A 296 -5.28 -10.70 -9.51
C ASP A 296 -5.87 -10.57 -10.91
N ILE A 297 -6.30 -9.35 -11.27
CA ILE A 297 -7.01 -9.07 -12.52
C ILE A 297 -6.18 -8.09 -13.36
N ILE A 298 -5.93 -8.44 -14.61
CA ILE A 298 -5.39 -7.52 -15.61
C ILE A 298 -6.55 -6.67 -16.14
N PHE A 299 -6.64 -5.46 -15.66
CA PHE A 299 -7.55 -4.45 -16.21
C PHE A 299 -7.25 -4.22 -17.68
N ASN A 300 -8.28 -4.16 -18.53
CA ASN A 300 -8.17 -4.06 -19.99
C ASN A 300 -7.29 -5.17 -20.61
N ALA A 301 -7.36 -6.40 -20.11
CA ALA A 301 -6.52 -7.53 -20.56
C ALA A 301 -6.50 -7.75 -22.06
N THR A 302 -7.63 -7.49 -22.75
CA THR A 302 -7.79 -7.65 -24.21
C THR A 302 -7.23 -6.50 -25.06
N SER A 303 -6.79 -5.38 -24.44
CA SER A 303 -6.12 -4.31 -25.19
C SER A 303 -4.82 -4.82 -25.83
N SER A 304 -4.55 -4.40 -27.06
CA SER A 304 -3.26 -4.65 -27.70
C SER A 304 -2.15 -3.71 -27.23
N ASN A 305 -2.51 -2.60 -26.57
CA ASN A 305 -1.57 -1.64 -26.01
C ASN A 305 -1.31 -1.97 -24.52
N VAL A 306 -0.06 -2.22 -24.15
CA VAL A 306 0.35 -2.49 -22.77
C VAL A 306 0.07 -1.30 -21.85
N ASP A 307 0.12 -0.09 -22.36
CA ASP A 307 -0.13 1.12 -21.56
C ASP A 307 -1.58 1.24 -21.08
N ASP A 308 -2.52 0.54 -21.75
CA ASP A 308 -3.91 0.48 -21.31
C ASP A 308 -4.12 -0.55 -20.19
N LYS A 309 -3.16 -1.45 -19.99
CA LYS A 309 -3.26 -2.55 -19.01
C LYS A 309 -2.68 -2.17 -17.66
N ALA A 310 -3.25 -2.75 -16.62
CA ALA A 310 -2.71 -2.69 -15.27
C ALA A 310 -3.14 -3.91 -14.46
N LEU A 311 -2.31 -4.34 -13.50
CA LEU A 311 -2.68 -5.37 -12.54
C LEU A 311 -3.44 -4.73 -11.37
N PHE A 312 -4.65 -5.21 -11.10
CA PHE A 312 -5.45 -4.89 -9.94
C PHE A 312 -5.56 -6.10 -9.02
N SER A 313 -5.04 -5.95 -7.81
CA SER A 313 -4.84 -7.05 -6.90
C SER A 313 -5.41 -6.74 -5.51
N TYR A 314 -6.42 -7.50 -5.09
CA TYR A 314 -6.86 -7.55 -3.71
C TYR A 314 -5.98 -8.48 -2.90
N GLY A 315 -5.50 -8.01 -1.75
CA GLY A 315 -4.93 -8.86 -0.70
C GLY A 315 -6.02 -9.66 0.00
N VAL A 316 -5.64 -10.76 0.63
CA VAL A 316 -6.54 -11.49 1.50
C VAL A 316 -6.38 -11.03 2.93
N LYS A 317 -7.47 -11.11 3.68
CA LYS A 317 -7.46 -10.87 5.12
C LYS A 317 -6.48 -11.83 5.81
N SER A 318 -5.60 -11.28 6.63
CA SER A 318 -4.48 -12.06 7.18
C SER A 318 -4.65 -12.50 8.63
N THR A 319 -5.82 -12.25 9.22
CA THR A 319 -6.20 -12.70 10.58
C THR A 319 -7.67 -13.08 10.64
N THR A 320 -8.06 -13.78 11.72
CA THR A 320 -9.47 -14.10 12.00
C THR A 320 -10.17 -13.05 12.85
N MET A 321 -9.57 -11.87 13.01
CA MET A 321 -10.20 -10.76 13.73
C MET A 321 -11.36 -10.19 12.91
N ILE A 322 -12.44 -9.82 13.58
CA ILE A 322 -13.68 -9.30 13.00
C ILE A 322 -14.29 -10.23 11.91
N TYR A 323 -15.15 -9.72 11.01
CA TYR A 323 -15.76 -10.56 9.98
C TYR A 323 -14.72 -10.98 8.92
N HIS A 324 -14.86 -12.21 8.45
CA HIS A 324 -13.98 -12.82 7.46
C HIS A 324 -14.67 -14.04 6.82
N ASP A 325 -14.19 -14.46 5.68
CA ASP A 325 -14.44 -15.80 5.15
C ASP A 325 -13.26 -16.70 5.54
N ILE A 326 -13.53 -17.83 6.17
CA ILE A 326 -12.49 -18.74 6.65
C ILE A 326 -11.67 -19.33 5.50
N ASP A 327 -12.27 -19.47 4.33
CA ASP A 327 -11.63 -19.97 3.12
C ASP A 327 -10.79 -18.89 2.41
N MET A 328 -10.86 -17.62 2.89
CA MET A 328 -10.10 -16.48 2.37
C MET A 328 -9.13 -15.88 3.39
N ILE A 329 -8.69 -16.64 4.41
CA ILE A 329 -7.69 -16.18 5.38
C ILE A 329 -6.30 -16.62 4.96
N GLY A 330 -5.36 -15.68 4.90
CA GLY A 330 -3.99 -16.01 4.54
C GLY A 330 -3.13 -14.81 4.21
N TYR A 331 -2.34 -14.96 3.18
CA TYR A 331 -1.46 -13.91 2.66
C TYR A 331 -1.31 -14.05 1.14
N LYS A 332 -0.87 -12.99 0.50
CA LYS A 332 -0.47 -13.04 -0.92
C LYS A 332 1.04 -13.00 -1.03
N LEU A 333 1.61 -13.88 -1.85
CA LEU A 333 3.03 -13.91 -2.15
C LEU A 333 3.26 -13.52 -3.61
N ILE A 334 3.98 -12.43 -3.82
CA ILE A 334 4.28 -11.86 -5.13
C ILE A 334 5.76 -12.16 -5.42
N ASN A 335 6.01 -13.01 -6.42
CA ASN A 335 7.37 -13.34 -6.85
C ASN A 335 7.78 -12.40 -7.98
N LEU A 336 8.75 -11.53 -7.71
CA LEU A 336 9.29 -10.62 -8.70
C LEU A 336 10.46 -11.27 -9.45
N LYS A 337 10.47 -11.08 -10.77
CA LYS A 337 11.53 -11.51 -11.67
C LYS A 337 12.03 -10.32 -12.46
N ASP A 338 13.20 -10.42 -13.05
CA ASP A 338 13.71 -9.42 -14.00
C ASP A 338 12.97 -9.57 -15.32
N VAL A 339 11.86 -8.85 -15.45
CA VAL A 339 10.93 -8.91 -16.59
C VAL A 339 10.60 -7.49 -17.08
N THR A 340 9.98 -7.40 -18.26
CA THR A 340 9.46 -6.14 -18.80
C THR A 340 8.03 -5.88 -18.30
N PRO A 341 7.51 -4.63 -18.40
CA PRO A 341 6.11 -4.33 -18.09
C PRO A 341 5.12 -5.21 -18.87
N GLU A 342 5.42 -5.53 -20.13
CA GLU A 342 4.58 -6.40 -20.97
C GLU A 342 4.49 -7.82 -20.39
N THR A 343 5.62 -8.38 -19.94
CA THR A 343 5.66 -9.70 -19.33
C THR A 343 5.01 -9.68 -17.94
N PHE A 344 5.23 -8.63 -17.15
CA PHE A 344 4.58 -8.46 -15.85
C PHE A 344 3.06 -8.44 -15.94
N LEU A 345 2.51 -7.87 -17.02
CA LEU A 345 1.07 -7.78 -17.29
C LEU A 345 0.54 -8.95 -18.14
N THR A 346 1.07 -10.15 -17.97
CA THR A 346 0.52 -11.36 -18.58
C THR A 346 -0.12 -12.27 -17.54
N VAL A 347 -1.19 -12.95 -17.93
CA VAL A 347 -1.86 -13.94 -17.07
C VAL A 347 -0.90 -15.03 -16.62
N ASP A 348 -0.01 -15.47 -17.50
CA ASP A 348 0.98 -16.50 -17.18
C ASP A 348 1.92 -16.05 -16.08
N TYR A 349 2.38 -14.79 -16.09
CA TYR A 349 3.22 -14.24 -15.05
C TYR A 349 2.45 -14.12 -13.71
N ILE A 350 1.22 -13.60 -13.75
CA ILE A 350 0.37 -13.45 -12.55
C ILE A 350 0.09 -14.82 -11.92
N ASN A 351 -0.16 -15.86 -12.71
CA ASN A 351 -0.42 -17.22 -12.20
C ASN A 351 0.79 -17.86 -11.53
N GLN A 352 2.01 -17.34 -11.73
CA GLN A 352 3.21 -17.76 -10.99
C GLN A 352 3.28 -17.14 -9.59
N ASN A 353 2.54 -16.06 -9.34
CA ASN A 353 2.43 -15.46 -8.02
C ASN A 353 1.48 -16.28 -7.17
N ILE A 354 1.95 -16.65 -5.99
CA ILE A 354 1.25 -17.57 -5.12
C ILE A 354 0.30 -16.78 -4.23
N PHE A 355 -0.97 -17.16 -4.28
CA PHE A 355 -1.95 -16.81 -3.28
C PHE A 355 -2.12 -18.00 -2.35
N ASN A 356 -1.79 -17.82 -1.07
CA ASN A 356 -1.91 -18.86 -0.06
C ASN A 356 -3.06 -18.56 0.90
N VAL A 357 -4.10 -19.38 0.82
CA VAL A 357 -5.06 -19.51 1.90
C VAL A 357 -4.51 -20.49 2.90
N ILE A 358 -4.51 -20.11 4.17
CA ILE A 358 -4.07 -21.00 5.25
C ILE A 358 -5.31 -21.64 5.86
N ASP A 359 -5.34 -22.98 5.86
CA ASP A 359 -6.34 -23.74 6.59
C ASP A 359 -6.21 -23.45 8.10
N ASN A 360 -6.98 -22.49 8.57
CA ASN A 360 -7.04 -22.11 9.97
C ASN A 360 -7.45 -23.27 10.89
N GLY A 361 -8.26 -24.20 10.40
CA GLY A 361 -8.65 -25.40 11.13
C GLY A 361 -7.43 -26.25 11.48
N GLY A 362 -6.52 -26.45 10.53
CA GLY A 362 -5.26 -27.17 10.72
C GLY A 362 -4.32 -26.45 11.67
N TRP A 363 -4.19 -25.13 11.55
CA TRP A 363 -3.31 -24.35 12.42
C TRP A 363 -3.79 -24.29 13.87
N TYR A 364 -5.08 -24.06 14.12
CA TYR A 364 -5.64 -24.03 15.47
C TYR A 364 -5.66 -25.40 16.16
N ASN A 365 -5.87 -26.48 15.40
CA ASN A 365 -5.87 -27.84 15.91
C ASN A 365 -4.47 -28.38 16.19
N GLY A 366 -3.43 -27.78 15.61
CA GLY A 366 -2.03 -28.16 15.83
C GLY A 366 -1.37 -27.50 17.06
N LYS A 367 -2.07 -26.60 17.73
CA LYS A 367 -1.69 -25.99 18.99
C LYS A 367 -2.65 -26.37 20.10
#